data_16f73f7e330b86c6ed02e5d77f21b59e
#
_entry.id   16f73f7e330b86c6ed02e5d77f21b59e
#
_cell.length_a   1.000
_cell.length_b   1.000
_cell.length_c   1.000
_cell.angle_alpha   90.00
_cell.angle_beta   90.00
_cell.angle_gamma   90.00
#
_symmetry.space_group_name_H-M   'P 1'
#
loop_
_entity.id
_entity.type
_entity.pdbx_description
1 polymer ?
#
loop_
_entity_poly.entity_id
_entity_poly.type
_entity_poly.pdbx_seq_one_letter_code
_entity_poly.pdbx_strand_id
1 'polypeptide(L)'
;MAASRVSKTFEDLILEVHEKGLCGECGGCVSFCSAGEIKAIEMSESGPPKYINKDKCLKCGICYFVCPQTHVLNDQLNKKFNYDPPIGNQIKVASCHASSEEIRRRATDGGVVTAILNYLLDNKLIDGAIVCKRKGPFNRSSFLATSKEDLIEAAGSHFDFSSQVIGLEKYNTFIPANIALKKVMSPDLLNIAVVGTPCQINSIRKMQELSILPAHIVKFTLGLFCYLNFSFNDEDRKKLEKKFNFSFENVESMNVREELILYFKNGDTLKIQFPDLHEIGRPACYACPDFSNIYADISFGGLGSPEKLTTAIIRTKIGEKIYTNALNKGYIKEPIDLNRPNNKMQLLAKVTEWSNKKIERAENTLKSK
;
A
#
# COMPACT_ATOMS: atom_id res chain seq x y z
N MET A 1 37.71 -12.80 -19.35
CA MET A 1 37.19 -13.46 -18.16
C MET A 1 35.89 -12.76 -17.76
N ALA A 2 34.74 -13.39 -17.99
CA ALA A 2 33.45 -12.85 -17.56
C ALA A 2 33.43 -12.96 -16.03
N ALA A 3 33.38 -11.80 -15.34
CA ALA A 3 33.16 -11.79 -13.92
C ALA A 3 31.86 -12.54 -13.65
N SER A 4 31.92 -13.62 -12.86
CA SER A 4 30.74 -14.34 -12.40
C SER A 4 29.86 -13.33 -11.67
N ARG A 5 28.78 -12.89 -12.31
CA ARG A 5 27.73 -12.13 -11.62
C ARG A 5 27.16 -13.08 -10.56
N VAL A 6 27.61 -12.92 -9.34
CA VAL A 6 27.00 -13.59 -8.18
C VAL A 6 25.54 -13.12 -8.17
N SER A 7 24.63 -14.01 -8.54
CA SER A 7 23.20 -13.67 -8.49
C SER A 7 22.80 -13.52 -7.04
N LYS A 8 22.24 -12.37 -6.67
CA LYS A 8 21.68 -12.14 -5.34
C LYS A 8 20.59 -13.16 -5.03
N THR A 9 20.52 -13.65 -3.81
CA THR A 9 19.63 -14.72 -3.36
C THR A 9 18.75 -14.27 -2.18
N PHE A 10 18.01 -15.18 -1.60
CA PHE A 10 17.25 -14.88 -0.37
C PHE A 10 18.17 -14.71 0.84
N GLU A 11 19.32 -15.40 0.87
CA GLU A 11 20.35 -15.16 1.88
C GLU A 11 20.88 -13.73 1.84
N ASP A 12 21.14 -13.19 0.65
CA ASP A 12 21.54 -11.78 0.52
C ASP A 12 20.41 -10.83 1.00
N LEU A 13 19.16 -11.19 0.75
CA LEU A 13 18.03 -10.41 1.25
C LEU A 13 17.94 -10.44 2.78
N ILE A 14 18.25 -11.57 3.40
CA ILE A 14 18.33 -11.68 4.87
C ILE A 14 19.43 -10.76 5.39
N LEU A 15 20.64 -10.87 4.88
CA LEU A 15 21.80 -10.08 5.36
C LEU A 15 21.64 -8.57 5.11
N GLU A 16 21.17 -8.19 3.93
CA GLU A 16 21.16 -6.78 3.51
C GLU A 16 19.88 -6.03 3.92
N VAL A 17 18.79 -6.76 4.20
CA VAL A 17 17.49 -6.14 4.48
C VAL A 17 16.91 -6.58 5.82
N HIS A 18 16.84 -7.91 6.08
CA HIS A 18 16.17 -8.40 7.30
C HIS A 18 16.99 -8.09 8.55
N GLU A 19 18.26 -8.44 8.58
CA GLU A 19 19.16 -8.24 9.73
C GLU A 19 19.39 -6.75 10.02
N LYS A 20 19.26 -5.90 9.01
CA LYS A 20 19.31 -4.44 9.18
C LYS A 20 17.98 -3.82 9.63
N GLY A 21 16.93 -4.63 9.86
CA GLY A 21 15.60 -4.14 10.24
C GLY A 21 14.94 -3.30 9.15
N LEU A 22 15.29 -3.51 7.88
CA LEU A 22 14.72 -2.76 6.74
C LEU A 22 13.54 -3.45 6.09
N CYS A 23 13.20 -4.69 6.50
CA CYS A 23 12.09 -5.43 5.91
C CYS A 23 10.75 -4.76 6.22
N GLY A 24 10.09 -4.26 5.17
CA GLY A 24 8.73 -3.69 5.27
C GLY A 24 7.63 -4.76 5.35
N GLU A 25 7.96 -6.05 5.35
CA GLU A 25 7.02 -7.19 5.40
C GLU A 25 5.90 -7.06 4.35
N CYS A 26 6.17 -6.45 3.20
CA CYS A 26 5.15 -6.21 2.16
C CYS A 26 4.63 -7.49 1.49
N GLY A 27 5.30 -8.62 1.72
CA GLY A 27 4.90 -9.93 1.21
C GLY A 27 5.25 -10.22 -0.25
N GLY A 28 5.88 -9.29 -0.97
CA GLY A 28 6.15 -9.45 -2.39
C GLY A 28 7.05 -10.63 -2.73
N CYS A 29 8.12 -10.84 -1.97
CA CYS A 29 9.02 -11.98 -2.15
C CYS A 29 8.31 -13.32 -1.88
N VAL A 30 7.45 -13.38 -0.88
CA VAL A 30 6.64 -14.58 -0.58
C VAL A 30 5.59 -14.80 -1.63
N SER A 31 4.89 -13.74 -2.06
CA SER A 31 3.86 -13.79 -3.09
C SER A 31 4.38 -14.42 -4.39
N PHE A 32 5.56 -14.02 -4.84
CA PHE A 32 6.24 -14.64 -5.99
C PHE A 32 6.60 -16.10 -5.70
N CYS A 33 7.29 -16.38 -4.58
CA CYS A 33 7.78 -17.72 -4.27
C CYS A 33 6.66 -18.74 -4.07
N SER A 34 5.50 -18.29 -3.55
CA SER A 34 4.33 -19.13 -3.31
C SER A 34 3.38 -19.23 -4.51
N ALA A 35 3.50 -18.30 -5.47
CA ALA A 35 2.64 -18.30 -6.67
C ALA A 35 2.83 -19.52 -7.57
N GLY A 36 4.00 -20.14 -7.48
CA GLY A 36 4.33 -21.39 -8.14
C GLY A 36 4.49 -22.55 -7.18
N GLU A 37 5.17 -23.58 -7.62
CA GLU A 37 5.45 -24.79 -6.81
C GLU A 37 6.71 -24.65 -5.92
N ILE A 38 7.44 -23.52 -6.01
CA ILE A 38 8.70 -23.32 -5.26
C ILE A 38 8.44 -23.39 -3.77
N LYS A 39 7.59 -22.49 -3.24
CA LYS A 39 7.18 -22.44 -1.82
C LYS A 39 8.33 -22.66 -0.83
N ALA A 40 9.45 -21.97 -1.07
CA ALA A 40 10.64 -22.08 -0.23
C ALA A 40 10.57 -21.14 0.99
N ILE A 41 9.84 -20.03 0.88
CA ILE A 41 9.75 -19.00 1.91
C ILE A 41 8.28 -18.69 2.25
N GLU A 42 8.06 -18.25 3.48
CA GLU A 42 6.76 -17.81 3.99
C GLU A 42 6.88 -16.54 4.82
N MET A 43 5.76 -15.88 5.12
CA MET A 43 5.72 -14.82 6.13
C MET A 43 5.88 -15.42 7.52
N SER A 44 6.70 -14.80 8.36
CA SER A 44 6.71 -15.10 9.78
C SER A 44 5.42 -14.59 10.45
N GLU A 45 5.05 -15.16 11.59
CA GLU A 45 3.95 -14.64 12.41
C GLU A 45 4.22 -13.22 12.89
N SER A 46 5.50 -12.94 13.19
CA SER A 46 6.00 -11.61 13.51
C SER A 46 7.39 -11.42 12.89
N GLY A 47 7.55 -10.38 12.08
CA GLY A 47 8.82 -10.05 11.46
C GLY A 47 8.99 -10.50 10.00
N PRO A 48 10.23 -10.48 9.50
CA PRO A 48 10.53 -10.73 8.09
C PRO A 48 10.17 -12.16 7.64
N PRO A 49 9.98 -12.38 6.33
CA PRO A 49 9.85 -13.72 5.77
C PRO A 49 11.02 -14.63 6.12
N LYS A 50 10.74 -15.92 6.24
CA LYS A 50 11.71 -16.97 6.57
C LYS A 50 11.63 -18.14 5.60
N TYR A 51 12.66 -18.99 5.58
CA TYR A 51 12.57 -20.28 4.91
C TYR A 51 11.61 -21.23 5.65
N ILE A 52 10.74 -21.88 4.87
CA ILE A 52 10.01 -23.09 5.33
C ILE A 52 10.66 -24.36 4.77
N ASN A 53 11.27 -24.25 3.59
CA ASN A 53 12.03 -25.33 3.01
C ASN A 53 13.18 -24.77 2.16
N LYS A 54 14.39 -24.76 2.72
CA LYS A 54 15.56 -24.19 2.06
C LYS A 54 15.97 -24.98 0.81
N ASP A 55 15.77 -26.29 0.79
CA ASP A 55 16.14 -27.17 -0.32
C ASP A 55 15.31 -26.90 -1.59
N LYS A 56 14.09 -26.38 -1.41
CA LYS A 56 13.26 -25.92 -2.53
C LYS A 56 13.70 -24.59 -3.12
N CYS A 57 14.61 -23.87 -2.49
CA CYS A 57 15.06 -22.57 -2.99
C CYS A 57 15.93 -22.74 -4.23
N LEU A 58 15.44 -22.26 -5.36
CA LEU A 58 16.15 -22.30 -6.65
C LEU A 58 17.29 -21.28 -6.75
N LYS A 59 17.52 -20.47 -5.73
CA LYS A 59 18.49 -19.36 -5.71
C LYS A 59 18.33 -18.41 -6.92
N CYS A 60 17.10 -18.26 -7.41
CA CYS A 60 16.78 -17.46 -8.60
C CYS A 60 16.93 -15.94 -8.41
N GLY A 61 17.03 -15.46 -7.17
CA GLY A 61 17.21 -14.04 -6.84
C GLY A 61 15.97 -13.15 -6.95
N ILE A 62 14.86 -13.66 -7.46
CA ILE A 62 13.66 -12.84 -7.70
C ILE A 62 13.15 -12.15 -6.42
N CYS A 63 13.19 -12.84 -5.27
CA CYS A 63 12.85 -12.27 -3.97
C CYS A 63 13.65 -11.00 -3.62
N TYR A 64 14.94 -10.97 -4.02
CA TYR A 64 15.79 -9.79 -3.88
C TYR A 64 15.40 -8.68 -4.85
N PHE A 65 15.17 -9.02 -6.13
CA PHE A 65 14.80 -8.03 -7.15
C PHE A 65 13.46 -7.36 -6.92
N VAL A 66 12.45 -8.08 -6.41
CA VAL A 66 11.12 -7.50 -6.13
C VAL A 66 11.03 -6.76 -4.81
N CYS A 67 12.07 -6.85 -3.96
CA CYS A 67 12.08 -6.15 -2.68
C CYS A 67 12.22 -4.64 -2.87
N PRO A 68 11.34 -3.82 -2.29
CA PRO A 68 11.45 -2.36 -2.37
C PRO A 68 12.73 -1.80 -1.75
N GLN A 69 13.26 -2.49 -0.74
CA GLN A 69 14.40 -2.02 0.06
C GLN A 69 15.76 -2.27 -0.60
N THR A 70 15.83 -3.11 -1.63
CA THR A 70 17.09 -3.34 -2.35
C THR A 70 17.41 -2.26 -3.38
N HIS A 71 16.46 -1.38 -3.67
CA HIS A 71 16.53 -0.33 -4.68
C HIS A 71 16.83 -0.81 -6.12
N VAL A 72 17.00 -2.11 -6.31
CA VAL A 72 17.14 -2.70 -7.64
C VAL A 72 15.88 -2.41 -8.47
N LEU A 73 16.05 -2.11 -9.75
CA LEU A 73 15.00 -1.69 -10.70
C LEU A 73 14.40 -0.30 -10.44
N ASN A 74 14.84 0.45 -9.43
CA ASN A 74 14.29 1.78 -9.18
C ASN A 74 14.51 2.73 -10.36
N ASP A 75 15.69 2.72 -10.99
CA ASP A 75 15.96 3.58 -12.15
C ASP A 75 15.06 3.26 -13.34
N GLN A 76 14.78 1.97 -13.59
CA GLN A 76 13.85 1.52 -14.61
C GLN A 76 12.42 2.01 -14.31
N LEU A 77 11.98 1.84 -13.06
CA LEU A 77 10.67 2.33 -12.62
C LEU A 77 10.58 3.86 -12.68
N ASN A 78 11.60 4.57 -12.21
CA ASN A 78 11.66 6.04 -12.27
C ASN A 78 11.50 6.53 -13.71
N LYS A 79 12.21 5.94 -14.65
CA LYS A 79 12.09 6.26 -16.08
C LYS A 79 10.70 5.92 -16.60
N LYS A 80 10.17 4.75 -16.31
CA LYS A 80 8.86 4.25 -16.78
C LYS A 80 7.70 5.11 -16.28
N PHE A 81 7.78 5.56 -15.01
CA PHE A 81 6.74 6.38 -14.37
C PHE A 81 7.02 7.88 -14.43
N ASN A 82 8.04 8.33 -15.18
CA ASN A 82 8.43 9.74 -15.28
C ASN A 82 8.56 10.39 -13.90
N TYR A 83 9.34 9.76 -13.01
CA TYR A 83 9.49 10.21 -11.63
C TYR A 83 10.01 11.64 -11.57
N ASP A 84 9.25 12.52 -10.93
CA ASP A 84 9.58 13.91 -10.63
C ASP A 84 9.64 14.10 -9.11
N PRO A 85 10.85 14.28 -8.51
CA PRO A 85 11.00 14.44 -7.08
C PRO A 85 10.29 15.69 -6.55
N PRO A 86 9.78 15.67 -5.29
CA PRO A 86 9.76 14.57 -4.35
C PRO A 86 8.47 13.73 -4.42
N ILE A 87 7.50 14.12 -5.22
CA ILE A 87 6.13 13.56 -5.20
C ILE A 87 5.79 12.65 -6.37
N GLY A 88 6.71 12.45 -7.31
CA GLY A 88 6.49 11.67 -8.53
C GLY A 88 5.65 12.40 -9.59
N ASN A 89 5.40 11.70 -10.71
CA ASN A 89 4.60 12.23 -11.81
C ASN A 89 3.17 12.59 -11.38
N GLN A 90 2.64 13.67 -11.95
CA GLN A 90 1.30 14.15 -11.66
C GLN A 90 0.64 14.68 -12.95
N ILE A 91 -0.30 13.94 -13.50
CA ILE A 91 -1.13 14.37 -14.64
C ILE A 91 -2.21 15.33 -14.15
N LYS A 92 -2.85 15.00 -13.03
CA LYS A 92 -3.90 15.81 -12.39
C LYS A 92 -3.84 15.64 -10.88
N VAL A 93 -4.18 16.70 -10.16
CA VAL A 93 -4.41 16.67 -8.71
C VAL A 93 -5.78 17.21 -8.41
N ALA A 94 -6.51 16.57 -7.49
CA ALA A 94 -7.85 16.99 -7.11
C ALA A 94 -8.12 16.72 -5.63
N SER A 95 -8.97 17.56 -5.04
CA SER A 95 -9.66 17.27 -3.78
C SER A 95 -11.05 16.76 -4.10
N CYS A 96 -11.41 15.59 -3.59
CA CYS A 96 -12.64 14.91 -3.99
C CYS A 96 -13.23 14.04 -2.88
N HIS A 97 -14.46 13.61 -3.08
CA HIS A 97 -15.16 12.67 -2.19
C HIS A 97 -16.07 11.70 -2.95
N ALA A 98 -16.42 10.59 -2.34
CA ALA A 98 -17.42 9.67 -2.86
C ALA A 98 -18.80 10.34 -2.94
N SER A 99 -19.57 10.06 -3.97
CA SER A 99 -20.96 10.54 -4.08
C SER A 99 -21.87 9.81 -3.10
N SER A 100 -21.64 8.52 -2.86
CA SER A 100 -22.40 7.72 -1.89
C SER A 100 -22.16 8.19 -0.46
N GLU A 101 -23.24 8.48 0.24
CA GLU A 101 -23.19 8.84 1.66
C GLU A 101 -22.80 7.64 2.53
N GLU A 102 -23.23 6.44 2.18
CA GLU A 102 -22.88 5.22 2.87
C GLU A 102 -21.37 4.99 2.89
N ILE A 103 -20.71 5.18 1.72
CA ILE A 103 -19.25 5.08 1.62
C ILE A 103 -18.58 6.15 2.48
N ARG A 104 -19.05 7.40 2.44
CA ARG A 104 -18.48 8.49 3.23
C ARG A 104 -18.57 8.27 4.74
N ARG A 105 -19.67 7.67 5.23
CA ARG A 105 -19.85 7.37 6.66
C ARG A 105 -18.82 6.37 7.19
N ARG A 106 -18.40 5.41 6.35
CA ARG A 106 -17.40 4.39 6.73
C ARG A 106 -15.97 4.80 6.43
N ALA A 107 -15.79 5.79 5.57
CA ALA A 107 -14.47 6.24 5.15
C ALA A 107 -13.78 7.08 6.23
N THR A 108 -12.46 7.01 6.27
CA THR A 108 -11.65 7.89 7.11
C THR A 108 -11.69 9.34 6.61
N ASP A 109 -11.56 9.50 5.29
CA ASP A 109 -11.63 10.79 4.60
C ASP A 109 -12.80 10.79 3.59
N GLY A 110 -12.59 11.18 2.35
CA GLY A 110 -13.65 11.31 1.35
C GLY A 110 -14.23 10.02 0.78
N GLY A 111 -13.66 8.84 1.06
CA GLY A 111 -14.17 7.55 0.57
C GLY A 111 -13.90 7.26 -0.91
N VAL A 112 -13.00 8.01 -1.54
CA VAL A 112 -12.76 8.00 -3.00
C VAL A 112 -12.23 6.67 -3.50
N VAL A 113 -11.34 6.02 -2.75
CA VAL A 113 -10.78 4.70 -3.11
C VAL A 113 -11.89 3.67 -3.27
N THR A 114 -12.76 3.54 -2.28
CA THR A 114 -13.91 2.62 -2.31
C THR A 114 -14.87 2.95 -3.45
N ALA A 115 -15.14 4.23 -3.70
CA ALA A 115 -16.01 4.66 -4.79
C ALA A 115 -15.43 4.33 -6.17
N ILE A 116 -14.12 4.48 -6.37
CA ILE A 116 -13.45 4.10 -7.62
C ILE A 116 -13.45 2.59 -7.79
N LEU A 117 -13.22 1.81 -6.73
CA LEU A 117 -13.30 0.35 -6.81
C LEU A 117 -14.72 -0.12 -7.15
N ASN A 118 -15.76 0.50 -6.59
CA ASN A 118 -17.14 0.22 -6.97
C ASN A 118 -17.40 0.53 -8.45
N TYR A 119 -16.88 1.67 -8.94
CA TYR A 119 -16.94 1.99 -10.38
C TYR A 119 -16.28 0.90 -11.23
N LEU A 120 -15.12 0.41 -10.84
CA LEU A 120 -14.38 -0.61 -11.58
C LEU A 120 -15.16 -1.95 -11.61
N LEU A 121 -15.74 -2.38 -10.48
CA LEU A 121 -16.56 -3.59 -10.39
C LEU A 121 -17.84 -3.46 -11.21
N ASP A 122 -18.59 -2.37 -11.07
CA ASP A 122 -19.85 -2.14 -11.78
C ASP A 122 -19.69 -2.15 -13.30
N ASN A 123 -18.55 -1.71 -13.78
CA ASN A 123 -18.26 -1.66 -15.20
C ASN A 123 -17.45 -2.88 -15.68
N LYS A 124 -17.30 -3.91 -14.85
CA LYS A 124 -16.60 -5.17 -15.16
C LYS A 124 -15.16 -4.92 -15.66
N LEU A 125 -14.51 -3.89 -15.13
CA LEU A 125 -13.12 -3.58 -15.44
C LEU A 125 -12.15 -4.36 -14.54
N ILE A 126 -12.66 -4.87 -13.42
CA ILE A 126 -11.98 -5.80 -12.52
C ILE A 126 -12.94 -6.90 -12.08
N ASP A 127 -12.38 -8.05 -11.75
CA ASP A 127 -13.08 -9.20 -11.19
C ASP A 127 -13.05 -9.14 -9.65
N GLY A 128 -12.15 -8.33 -9.09
CA GLY A 128 -12.02 -8.10 -7.67
C GLY A 128 -10.92 -7.11 -7.33
N ALA A 129 -10.82 -6.76 -6.06
CA ALA A 129 -9.78 -5.89 -5.55
C ALA A 129 -9.12 -6.47 -4.29
N ILE A 130 -7.79 -6.44 -4.23
CA ILE A 130 -7.07 -6.71 -2.99
C ILE A 130 -7.09 -5.45 -2.14
N VAL A 131 -7.69 -5.59 -0.96
CA VAL A 131 -7.85 -4.53 0.02
C VAL A 131 -7.46 -5.05 1.41
N CYS A 132 -7.38 -4.15 2.38
CA CYS A 132 -7.15 -4.50 3.77
C CYS A 132 -8.48 -4.52 4.52
N LYS A 133 -8.91 -5.68 5.03
CA LYS A 133 -10.12 -5.83 5.83
C LYS A 133 -9.77 -5.78 7.31
N ARG A 134 -10.49 -4.94 8.04
CA ARG A 134 -10.39 -4.84 9.50
C ARG A 134 -11.05 -6.05 10.15
N LYS A 135 -10.36 -6.69 11.08
CA LYS A 135 -10.88 -7.76 11.94
C LYS A 135 -11.01 -7.35 13.41
N GLY A 136 -10.53 -6.16 13.74
CA GLY A 136 -10.55 -5.57 15.07
C GLY A 136 -9.73 -4.29 15.08
N PRO A 137 -9.60 -3.58 16.20
CA PRO A 137 -8.89 -2.31 16.29
C PRO A 137 -7.45 -2.37 15.74
N PHE A 138 -6.77 -3.50 15.98
CA PHE A 138 -5.38 -3.72 15.57
C PHE A 138 -5.17 -5.00 14.75
N ASN A 139 -6.24 -5.67 14.36
CA ASN A 139 -6.16 -6.90 13.59
C ASN A 139 -6.71 -6.71 12.19
N ARG A 140 -5.92 -7.10 11.19
CA ARG A 140 -6.22 -6.96 9.77
C ARG A 140 -5.79 -8.17 8.99
N SER A 141 -6.37 -8.28 7.80
CA SER A 141 -5.93 -9.26 6.82
C SER A 141 -6.03 -8.67 5.41
N SER A 142 -5.17 -9.12 4.53
CA SER A 142 -5.40 -8.95 3.12
C SER A 142 -6.66 -9.71 2.73
N PHE A 143 -7.47 -9.11 1.85
CA PHE A 143 -8.78 -9.63 1.49
C PHE A 143 -9.06 -9.35 0.01
N LEU A 144 -9.59 -10.32 -0.72
CA LEU A 144 -10.12 -10.12 -2.05
C LEU A 144 -11.60 -9.74 -1.94
N ALA A 145 -11.90 -8.49 -2.23
CA ALA A 145 -13.24 -7.99 -2.36
C ALA A 145 -13.74 -8.25 -3.78
N THR A 146 -14.86 -8.95 -3.93
CA THR A 146 -15.48 -9.24 -5.22
C THR A 146 -16.88 -8.64 -5.35
N SER A 147 -17.35 -7.98 -4.29
CA SER A 147 -18.64 -7.29 -4.25
C SER A 147 -18.49 -5.86 -3.70
N LYS A 148 -19.52 -5.05 -3.86
CA LYS A 148 -19.57 -3.70 -3.27
C LYS A 148 -19.66 -3.75 -1.76
N GLU A 149 -20.36 -4.70 -1.23
CA GLU A 149 -20.54 -4.94 0.20
C GLU A 149 -19.17 -5.22 0.84
N ASP A 150 -18.36 -6.07 0.20
CA ASP A 150 -16.98 -6.34 0.60
C ASP A 150 -16.14 -5.08 0.65
N LEU A 151 -16.25 -4.22 -0.36
CA LEU A 151 -15.49 -2.96 -0.45
C LEU A 151 -15.93 -1.96 0.62
N ILE A 152 -17.22 -1.88 0.90
CA ILE A 152 -17.77 -1.01 1.94
C ILE A 152 -17.35 -1.51 3.33
N GLU A 153 -17.34 -2.82 3.56
CA GLU A 153 -16.88 -3.42 4.81
C GLU A 153 -15.38 -3.20 5.04
N ALA A 154 -14.58 -3.18 3.97
CA ALA A 154 -13.14 -2.90 4.03
C ALA A 154 -12.79 -1.42 4.12
N ALA A 155 -13.76 -0.49 4.03
CA ALA A 155 -13.50 0.94 4.06
C ALA A 155 -13.01 1.41 5.43
N GLY A 156 -12.18 2.47 5.44
CA GLY A 156 -11.63 3.10 6.62
C GLY A 156 -10.11 2.93 6.76
N SER A 157 -9.51 3.68 7.67
CA SER A 157 -8.06 3.64 7.90
C SER A 157 -7.66 2.41 8.70
N HIS A 158 -6.53 1.87 8.28
CA HIS A 158 -5.92 0.71 8.89
C HIS A 158 -4.41 0.98 9.02
N PHE A 159 -3.92 1.15 10.24
CA PHE A 159 -2.55 1.59 10.52
C PHE A 159 -1.56 0.46 10.71
N ASP A 160 -2.07 -0.69 11.01
CA ASP A 160 -1.24 -1.85 11.09
C ASP A 160 -0.69 -2.22 9.71
N PHE A 161 0.47 -2.87 9.68
CA PHE A 161 1.06 -3.35 8.45
C PHE A 161 0.20 -4.46 7.84
N SER A 162 -0.02 -4.38 6.55
CA SER A 162 -0.81 -5.36 5.82
C SER A 162 0.03 -5.94 4.68
N SER A 163 0.29 -7.24 4.71
CA SER A 163 0.97 -7.97 3.65
C SER A 163 0.04 -8.26 2.47
N GLN A 164 -0.58 -7.22 1.91
CA GLN A 164 -1.62 -7.35 0.89
C GLN A 164 -1.15 -8.07 -0.37
N VAL A 165 0.14 -7.94 -0.72
CA VAL A 165 0.72 -8.60 -1.89
C VAL A 165 0.64 -10.12 -1.80
N ILE A 166 0.73 -10.69 -0.59
CA ILE A 166 0.58 -12.14 -0.35
C ILE A 166 -0.82 -12.62 -0.70
N GLY A 167 -1.82 -11.76 -0.61
CA GLY A 167 -3.19 -12.09 -0.98
C GLY A 167 -3.32 -12.63 -2.40
N LEU A 168 -2.40 -12.28 -3.31
CA LEU A 168 -2.37 -12.77 -4.67
C LEU A 168 -2.12 -14.28 -4.76
N GLU A 169 -1.37 -14.86 -3.84
CA GLU A 169 -1.06 -16.29 -3.85
C GLU A 169 -2.28 -17.17 -3.57
N LYS A 170 -3.27 -16.65 -2.84
CA LYS A 170 -4.45 -17.40 -2.40
C LYS A 170 -5.40 -17.74 -3.53
N TYR A 171 -5.23 -17.11 -4.68
CA TYR A 171 -6.18 -17.21 -5.78
C TYR A 171 -5.70 -18.09 -6.92
N ASN A 172 -4.69 -18.91 -6.69
CA ASN A 172 -4.22 -19.99 -7.58
C ASN A 172 -4.15 -19.64 -9.08
N THR A 173 -4.04 -18.36 -9.43
CA THR A 173 -3.89 -17.89 -10.81
C THR A 173 -2.46 -18.04 -11.34
N PHE A 174 -1.57 -18.61 -10.52
CA PHE A 174 -0.12 -18.60 -10.70
C PHE A 174 0.46 -19.97 -10.91
N ILE A 175 -0.23 -20.80 -11.61
CA ILE A 175 0.24 -22.13 -11.96
C ILE A 175 1.05 -22.01 -13.27
N PRO A 176 2.20 -22.70 -13.42
CA PRO A 176 2.95 -22.74 -14.68
C PRO A 176 2.03 -23.05 -15.84
N ALA A 177 2.16 -22.32 -16.94
CA ALA A 177 1.18 -22.27 -18.04
C ALA A 177 0.67 -23.64 -18.51
N ASN A 178 1.54 -24.64 -18.59
CA ASN A 178 1.18 -25.98 -19.06
C ASN A 178 0.36 -26.80 -18.05
N ILE A 179 0.38 -26.44 -16.76
CA ILE A 179 -0.40 -27.13 -15.72
C ILE A 179 -1.64 -26.29 -15.38
N ALA A 180 -1.57 -25.00 -15.58
CA ALA A 180 -2.61 -24.03 -15.30
C ALA A 180 -3.89 -24.30 -16.12
N LEU A 181 -3.75 -24.63 -17.40
CA LEU A 181 -4.89 -24.88 -18.28
C LEU A 181 -5.79 -26.04 -17.84
N LYS A 182 -5.27 -26.96 -16.99
CA LYS A 182 -6.04 -28.08 -16.43
C LYS A 182 -6.48 -27.87 -14.98
N LYS A 183 -5.89 -26.90 -14.26
CA LYS A 183 -6.10 -26.70 -12.82
C LYS A 183 -6.60 -25.30 -12.45
N VAL A 184 -6.84 -24.43 -13.42
CA VAL A 184 -7.50 -23.14 -13.16
C VAL A 184 -8.93 -23.45 -12.78
N MET A 185 -9.16 -23.54 -11.50
CA MET A 185 -10.49 -23.86 -10.93
C MET A 185 -11.43 -22.66 -10.91
N SER A 186 -10.95 -21.47 -11.22
CA SER A 186 -11.76 -20.29 -11.48
C SER A 186 -11.07 -19.45 -12.55
N PRO A 187 -11.52 -19.52 -13.78
CA PRO A 187 -11.07 -18.64 -14.86
C PRO A 187 -11.47 -17.17 -14.64
N ASP A 188 -12.15 -16.88 -13.53
CA ASP A 188 -12.90 -15.65 -13.31
C ASP A 188 -12.07 -14.49 -12.73
N LEU A 189 -10.80 -14.71 -12.39
CA LEU A 189 -9.93 -13.70 -11.77
C LEU A 189 -8.75 -13.35 -12.67
N LEU A 190 -9.00 -12.61 -13.72
CA LEU A 190 -7.96 -12.18 -14.68
C LEU A 190 -7.54 -10.71 -14.50
N ASN A 191 -8.40 -9.91 -13.86
CA ASN A 191 -8.20 -8.47 -13.74
C ASN A 191 -8.50 -8.04 -12.31
N ILE A 192 -7.48 -7.70 -11.55
CA ILE A 192 -7.67 -7.19 -10.19
C ILE A 192 -7.11 -5.79 -10.02
N ALA A 193 -7.73 -5.04 -9.10
CA ALA A 193 -7.12 -3.85 -8.53
C ALA A 193 -6.40 -4.18 -7.23
N VAL A 194 -5.37 -3.42 -6.89
CA VAL A 194 -4.70 -3.51 -5.59
C VAL A 194 -4.68 -2.13 -4.94
N VAL A 195 -5.18 -2.06 -3.70
CA VAL A 195 -4.98 -0.91 -2.83
C VAL A 195 -3.80 -1.20 -1.92
N GLY A 196 -2.80 -0.32 -1.89
CA GLY A 196 -1.59 -0.59 -1.13
C GLY A 196 -0.78 0.63 -0.72
N THR A 197 0.07 0.42 0.27
CA THR A 197 1.11 1.38 0.68
C THR A 197 2.25 1.41 -0.36
N PRO A 198 3.15 2.42 -0.31
CA PRO A 198 4.24 2.54 -1.28
C PRO A 198 5.10 1.28 -1.43
N CYS A 199 5.48 0.62 -0.33
CA CYS A 199 6.28 -0.59 -0.39
C CYS A 199 5.55 -1.76 -1.09
N GLN A 200 4.23 -1.87 -0.91
CA GLN A 200 3.42 -2.89 -1.57
C GLN A 200 3.30 -2.63 -3.07
N ILE A 201 2.98 -1.40 -3.44
CA ILE A 201 2.87 -1.02 -4.85
C ILE A 201 4.22 -1.11 -5.58
N ASN A 202 5.31 -0.65 -4.94
CA ASN A 202 6.66 -0.77 -5.51
C ASN A 202 7.01 -2.23 -5.81
N SER A 203 6.74 -3.14 -4.88
CA SER A 203 7.00 -4.58 -5.10
C SER A 203 6.19 -5.15 -6.27
N ILE A 204 4.91 -4.77 -6.40
CA ILE A 204 4.07 -5.18 -7.53
C ILE A 204 4.64 -4.62 -8.85
N ARG A 205 5.04 -3.34 -8.88
CA ARG A 205 5.63 -2.73 -10.07
C ARG A 205 6.93 -3.39 -10.49
N LYS A 206 7.78 -3.77 -9.54
CA LYS A 206 9.00 -4.56 -9.81
C LYS A 206 8.66 -5.93 -10.41
N MET A 207 7.63 -6.61 -9.90
CA MET A 207 7.15 -7.86 -10.50
C MET A 207 6.64 -7.65 -11.93
N GLN A 208 5.91 -6.56 -12.17
CA GLN A 208 5.42 -6.20 -13.51
C GLN A 208 6.55 -5.86 -14.47
N GLU A 209 7.60 -5.18 -13.99
CA GLU A 209 8.79 -4.87 -14.77
C GLU A 209 9.54 -6.14 -15.20
N LEU A 210 9.60 -7.12 -14.31
CA LEU A 210 10.18 -8.44 -14.58
C LEU A 210 9.23 -9.38 -15.36
N SER A 211 7.99 -8.96 -15.64
CA SER A 211 6.95 -9.77 -16.29
C SER A 211 6.70 -11.11 -15.59
N ILE A 212 6.75 -11.13 -14.27
CA ILE A 212 6.61 -12.36 -13.46
C ILE A 212 5.24 -12.44 -12.75
N LEU A 213 4.91 -13.69 -12.39
CA LEU A 213 3.76 -13.98 -11.54
C LEU A 213 3.98 -13.43 -10.12
N PRO A 214 2.94 -12.98 -9.41
CA PRO A 214 1.52 -12.93 -9.79
C PRO A 214 1.07 -11.57 -10.37
N ALA A 215 1.98 -10.67 -10.66
CA ALA A 215 1.63 -9.29 -10.97
C ALA A 215 0.93 -9.08 -12.33
N HIS A 216 0.88 -10.10 -13.18
CA HIS A 216 0.23 -10.01 -14.50
C HIS A 216 -1.29 -9.79 -14.43
N ILE A 217 -1.96 -10.23 -13.35
CA ILE A 217 -3.39 -10.01 -13.15
C ILE A 217 -3.71 -8.66 -12.53
N VAL A 218 -2.70 -7.94 -12.00
CA VAL A 218 -2.90 -6.60 -11.43
C VAL A 218 -3.01 -5.58 -12.55
N LYS A 219 -4.22 -5.11 -12.82
CA LYS A 219 -4.48 -4.12 -13.88
C LYS A 219 -4.44 -2.69 -13.37
N PHE A 220 -4.82 -2.48 -12.09
CA PHE A 220 -4.90 -1.16 -11.50
C PHE A 220 -4.28 -1.14 -10.10
N THR A 221 -3.52 -0.09 -9.82
CA THR A 221 -2.94 0.15 -8.50
C THR A 221 -3.45 1.48 -7.93
N LEU A 222 -4.06 1.41 -6.77
CA LEU A 222 -4.56 2.54 -6.01
C LEU A 222 -3.68 2.71 -4.77
N GLY A 223 -2.78 3.69 -4.82
CA GLY A 223 -1.79 3.93 -3.78
C GLY A 223 -2.32 4.78 -2.64
N LEU A 224 -1.99 4.43 -1.41
CA LEU A 224 -2.28 5.25 -0.24
C LEU A 224 -1.05 6.08 0.14
N PHE A 225 -1.22 7.35 0.51
CA PHE A 225 -0.17 8.11 1.15
C PHE A 225 0.26 7.40 2.43
N CYS A 226 1.55 7.34 2.68
CA CYS A 226 2.07 6.60 3.82
C CYS A 226 3.28 7.30 4.41
N TYR A 227 3.14 7.85 5.61
CA TYR A 227 4.25 8.43 6.33
C TYR A 227 4.98 7.38 7.18
N LEU A 228 4.23 6.63 7.98
CA LEU A 228 4.72 5.64 8.93
C LEU A 228 3.65 4.57 9.15
N ASN A 229 4.07 3.35 9.43
CA ASN A 229 3.23 2.30 9.98
C ASN A 229 3.77 1.90 11.36
N PHE A 230 2.87 1.39 12.19
CA PHE A 230 3.15 1.07 13.57
C PHE A 230 3.05 -0.42 13.82
N SER A 231 3.76 -0.91 14.83
CA SER A 231 3.64 -2.26 15.35
C SER A 231 3.00 -2.18 16.72
N PHE A 232 1.75 -2.67 16.81
CA PHE A 232 1.00 -2.63 18.06
C PHE A 232 0.98 -4.02 18.69
N ASN A 233 1.99 -4.33 19.50
CA ASN A 233 1.90 -5.47 20.42
C ASN A 233 1.21 -5.08 21.72
N ASP A 234 0.96 -6.05 22.61
CA ASP A 234 0.23 -5.80 23.85
C ASP A 234 0.98 -4.87 24.83
N GLU A 235 2.31 -4.94 24.82
CA GLU A 235 3.14 -4.06 25.66
C GLU A 235 3.11 -2.62 25.15
N ASP A 236 3.24 -2.43 23.85
CA ASP A 236 3.19 -1.10 23.22
C ASP A 236 1.82 -0.45 23.42
N ARG A 237 0.73 -1.23 23.30
CA ARG A 237 -0.62 -0.73 23.61
C ARG A 237 -0.72 -0.24 25.04
N LYS A 238 -0.29 -1.05 26.01
CA LYS A 238 -0.32 -0.68 27.43
C LYS A 238 0.53 0.56 27.75
N LYS A 239 1.70 0.70 27.09
CA LYS A 239 2.52 1.91 27.22
C LYS A 239 1.79 3.16 26.74
N LEU A 240 1.15 3.09 25.56
CA LEU A 240 0.38 4.22 25.01
C LEU A 240 -0.84 4.54 25.86
N GLU A 241 -1.62 3.54 26.26
CA GLU A 241 -2.79 3.71 27.14
C GLU A 241 -2.41 4.42 28.44
N LYS A 242 -1.30 3.99 29.05
CA LYS A 242 -0.78 4.62 30.26
C LYS A 242 -0.25 6.03 30.00
N LYS A 243 0.48 6.25 28.91
CA LYS A 243 1.10 7.55 28.58
C LYS A 243 0.05 8.62 28.30
N PHE A 244 -1.03 8.27 27.63
CA PHE A 244 -2.06 9.22 27.19
C PHE A 244 -3.40 9.06 27.93
N ASN A 245 -3.46 8.21 28.95
CA ASN A 245 -4.63 7.97 29.81
C ASN A 245 -5.92 7.68 29.03
N PHE A 246 -5.87 6.65 28.18
CA PHE A 246 -7.04 6.15 27.43
C PHE A 246 -7.04 4.62 27.35
N SER A 247 -8.10 4.01 26.82
CA SER A 247 -8.12 2.58 26.48
C SER A 247 -8.43 2.37 25.00
N PHE A 248 -7.65 1.50 24.34
CA PHE A 248 -7.90 1.12 22.95
C PHE A 248 -9.23 0.40 22.74
N GLU A 249 -9.81 -0.20 23.76
CA GLU A 249 -11.15 -0.79 23.70
C GLU A 249 -12.25 0.24 23.39
N ASN A 250 -12.00 1.50 23.77
CA ASN A 250 -12.91 2.60 23.52
C ASN A 250 -12.67 3.29 22.16
N VAL A 251 -11.63 2.93 21.41
CA VAL A 251 -11.32 3.50 20.10
C VAL A 251 -12.26 2.92 19.05
N GLU A 252 -13.00 3.79 18.38
CA GLU A 252 -13.88 3.44 17.26
C GLU A 252 -13.14 3.44 15.93
N SER A 253 -12.34 4.48 15.67
CA SER A 253 -11.59 4.63 14.44
C SER A 253 -10.33 5.46 14.63
N MET A 254 -9.45 5.41 13.66
CA MET A 254 -8.18 6.16 13.65
C MET A 254 -7.97 6.85 12.31
N ASN A 255 -7.33 8.01 12.34
CA ASN A 255 -6.89 8.72 11.16
C ASN A 255 -5.43 9.18 11.33
N VAL A 256 -4.68 9.19 10.24
CA VAL A 256 -3.34 9.77 10.18
C VAL A 256 -3.35 10.95 9.21
N ARG A 257 -3.02 12.12 9.73
CA ARG A 257 -2.82 13.34 8.94
C ARG A 257 -1.44 13.92 9.27
N GLU A 258 -1.37 15.01 9.99
CA GLU A 258 -0.14 15.58 10.56
C GLU A 258 0.20 14.96 11.94
N GLU A 259 -0.74 14.20 12.49
CA GLU A 259 -0.72 13.49 13.77
C GLU A 259 -1.56 12.22 13.69
N LEU A 260 -1.42 11.31 14.64
CA LEU A 260 -2.36 10.21 14.82
C LEU A 260 -3.58 10.72 15.59
N ILE A 261 -4.76 10.58 14.99
CA ILE A 261 -6.03 10.99 15.60
C ILE A 261 -6.82 9.73 15.95
N LEU A 262 -7.13 9.55 17.23
CA LEU A 262 -8.03 8.50 17.72
C LEU A 262 -9.40 9.10 17.95
N TYR A 263 -10.43 8.45 17.40
CA TYR A 263 -11.83 8.77 17.65
C TYR A 263 -12.42 7.71 18.56
N PHE A 264 -13.04 8.13 19.66
CA PHE A 264 -13.60 7.24 20.66
C PHE A 264 -15.10 7.02 20.46
N LYS A 265 -15.61 5.91 20.97
CA LYS A 265 -17.04 5.54 20.90
C LYS A 265 -17.98 6.56 21.58
N ASN A 266 -17.45 7.34 22.52
CA ASN A 266 -18.19 8.41 23.22
C ASN A 266 -18.18 9.76 22.47
N GLY A 267 -17.54 9.81 21.29
CA GLY A 267 -17.41 11.01 20.47
C GLY A 267 -16.17 11.87 20.75
N ASP A 268 -15.39 11.56 21.79
CA ASP A 268 -14.13 12.25 22.08
C ASP A 268 -13.05 11.96 21.02
N THR A 269 -12.03 12.81 20.99
CA THR A 269 -10.86 12.63 20.13
C THR A 269 -9.57 12.83 20.91
N LEU A 270 -8.55 12.03 20.60
CA LEU A 270 -7.19 12.18 21.10
C LEU A 270 -6.23 12.33 19.93
N LYS A 271 -5.37 13.32 19.98
CA LYS A 271 -4.34 13.60 18.97
C LYS A 271 -2.97 13.29 19.55
N ILE A 272 -2.23 12.41 18.88
CA ILE A 272 -0.89 11.97 19.30
C ILE A 272 0.12 12.37 18.24
N GLN A 273 1.15 13.11 18.64
CA GLN A 273 2.20 13.56 17.73
C GLN A 273 3.14 12.43 17.32
N PHE A 274 3.63 12.41 16.07
CA PHE A 274 4.51 11.36 15.58
C PHE A 274 5.77 11.12 16.42
N PRO A 275 6.44 12.14 16.99
CA PRO A 275 7.57 11.89 17.90
C PRO A 275 7.21 11.01 19.09
N ASP A 276 5.99 11.10 19.59
CA ASP A 276 5.50 10.29 20.71
C ASP A 276 5.22 8.82 20.34
N LEU A 277 5.17 8.53 19.04
CA LEU A 277 4.92 7.20 18.47
C LEU A 277 6.21 6.54 17.94
N HIS A 278 7.38 7.16 18.17
CA HIS A 278 8.64 6.71 17.59
C HIS A 278 8.98 5.27 17.97
N GLU A 279 8.77 4.88 19.22
CA GLU A 279 9.11 3.54 19.74
C GLU A 279 8.28 2.43 19.09
N ILE A 280 7.05 2.73 18.70
CA ILE A 280 6.14 1.78 18.05
C ILE A 280 6.14 1.88 16.53
N GLY A 281 6.89 2.80 15.97
CA GLY A 281 7.07 2.92 14.52
C GLY A 281 7.90 1.76 13.98
N ARG A 282 7.45 1.17 12.87
CA ARG A 282 8.16 0.04 12.26
C ARG A 282 9.52 0.49 11.71
N PRO A 283 10.63 -0.18 12.07
CA PRO A 283 11.99 0.24 11.69
C PRO A 283 12.17 0.48 10.19
N ALA A 284 11.59 -0.38 9.35
CA ALA A 284 11.64 -0.26 7.91
C ALA A 284 10.96 1.01 7.36
N CYS A 285 9.96 1.53 8.06
CA CYS A 285 9.24 2.73 7.64
C CYS A 285 10.10 4.00 7.77
N TYR A 286 11.07 3.99 8.68
CA TYR A 286 12.02 5.11 8.85
C TYR A 286 13.00 5.22 7.69
N ALA A 287 13.36 4.09 7.05
CA ALA A 287 14.25 4.05 5.89
C ALA A 287 13.50 4.20 4.53
N CYS A 288 12.17 4.33 4.55
CA CYS A 288 11.36 4.45 3.33
C CYS A 288 11.20 5.91 2.91
N PRO A 289 11.62 6.33 1.70
CA PRO A 289 11.51 7.71 1.25
C PRO A 289 10.16 8.06 0.60
N ASP A 290 9.36 7.08 0.20
CA ASP A 290 8.14 7.31 -0.57
C ASP A 290 6.94 7.60 0.34
N PHE A 291 6.49 8.87 0.33
CA PHE A 291 5.28 9.32 1.02
C PHE A 291 4.04 9.18 0.15
N SER A 292 4.12 9.68 -1.07
CA SER A 292 2.97 9.92 -1.92
C SER A 292 2.56 8.74 -2.80
N ASN A 293 3.28 7.60 -2.69
CA ASN A 293 3.04 6.38 -3.49
C ASN A 293 3.29 6.63 -4.99
N ILE A 294 4.55 6.94 -5.32
CA ILE A 294 4.98 7.50 -6.62
C ILE A 294 4.73 6.58 -7.82
N TYR A 295 4.60 5.27 -7.62
CA TYR A 295 4.41 4.29 -8.70
C TYR A 295 2.97 3.80 -8.85
N ALA A 296 2.01 4.32 -8.10
CA ALA A 296 0.60 3.98 -8.27
C ALA A 296 0.01 4.57 -9.56
N ASP A 297 -1.12 4.06 -10.01
CA ASP A 297 -1.87 4.70 -11.10
C ASP A 297 -2.57 5.96 -10.61
N ILE A 298 -3.14 5.88 -9.39
CA ILE A 298 -3.69 7.03 -8.67
C ILE A 298 -3.28 6.88 -7.20
N SER A 299 -2.83 7.96 -6.59
CA SER A 299 -2.47 8.02 -5.18
C SER A 299 -3.46 8.85 -4.38
N PHE A 300 -3.74 8.45 -3.15
CA PHE A 300 -4.78 9.02 -2.30
C PHE A 300 -4.31 9.25 -0.86
N GLY A 301 -4.79 10.32 -0.26
CA GLY A 301 -4.62 10.60 1.16
C GLY A 301 -5.46 11.77 1.65
N GLY A 302 -5.61 11.90 2.96
CA GLY A 302 -6.32 13.04 3.55
C GLY A 302 -5.50 14.32 3.58
N LEU A 303 -4.16 14.20 3.52
CA LEU A 303 -3.26 15.35 3.60
C LEU A 303 -3.42 16.27 2.38
N GLY A 304 -3.46 17.57 2.63
CA GLY A 304 -3.68 18.61 1.62
C GLY A 304 -5.15 18.99 1.46
N SER A 305 -6.07 18.05 1.55
CA SER A 305 -7.52 18.32 1.49
C SER A 305 -8.10 18.63 2.87
N PRO A 306 -9.19 19.40 2.93
CA PRO A 306 -9.99 19.56 4.16
C PRO A 306 -10.50 18.22 4.69
N GLU A 307 -10.98 18.22 5.93
CA GLU A 307 -11.60 17.03 6.54
C GLU A 307 -12.76 16.49 5.68
N LYS A 308 -12.94 15.16 5.73
CA LYS A 308 -13.93 14.42 4.92
C LYS A 308 -13.74 14.52 3.40
N LEU A 309 -12.59 15.01 2.97
CA LEU A 309 -12.19 15.00 1.56
C LEU A 309 -10.87 14.24 1.38
N THR A 310 -10.63 13.76 0.17
CA THR A 310 -9.42 13.02 -0.20
C THR A 310 -8.66 13.79 -1.26
N THR A 311 -7.36 13.98 -1.06
CA THR A 311 -6.45 14.40 -2.12
C THR A 311 -6.15 13.21 -3.01
N ALA A 312 -6.41 13.34 -4.31
CA ALA A 312 -6.08 12.37 -5.34
C ALA A 312 -5.00 12.93 -6.26
N ILE A 313 -3.91 12.17 -6.47
CA ILE A 313 -2.87 12.47 -7.47
C ILE A 313 -2.95 11.41 -8.56
N ILE A 314 -3.37 11.81 -9.73
CA ILE A 314 -3.50 10.98 -10.92
C ILE A 314 -2.14 10.95 -11.62
N ARG A 315 -1.54 9.76 -11.81
CA ARG A 315 -0.14 9.61 -12.21
C ARG A 315 0.07 9.01 -13.59
N THR A 316 -0.83 8.12 -14.01
CA THR A 316 -0.73 7.39 -15.27
C THR A 316 -1.93 7.67 -16.17
N LYS A 317 -1.80 7.41 -17.47
CA LYS A 317 -2.92 7.52 -18.42
C LYS A 317 -4.08 6.58 -18.08
N ILE A 318 -3.77 5.42 -17.54
CA ILE A 318 -4.77 4.47 -17.03
C ILE A 318 -5.50 5.09 -15.81
N GLY A 319 -4.75 5.65 -14.87
CA GLY A 319 -5.31 6.36 -13.72
C GLY A 319 -6.20 7.53 -14.12
N GLU A 320 -5.77 8.31 -15.11
CA GLU A 320 -6.54 9.45 -15.67
C GLU A 320 -7.89 8.98 -16.25
N LYS A 321 -7.87 7.91 -17.04
CA LYS A 321 -9.09 7.31 -17.63
C LYS A 321 -10.06 6.83 -16.54
N ILE A 322 -9.55 6.10 -15.53
CA ILE A 322 -10.35 5.59 -14.42
C ILE A 322 -10.98 6.74 -13.65
N TYR A 323 -10.16 7.71 -13.24
CA TYR A 323 -10.60 8.84 -12.43
C TYR A 323 -11.67 9.67 -13.15
N THR A 324 -11.40 10.03 -14.41
CA THR A 324 -12.32 10.82 -15.24
C THR A 324 -13.65 10.11 -15.47
N ASN A 325 -13.61 8.80 -15.73
CA ASN A 325 -14.83 8.03 -15.92
C ASN A 325 -15.63 7.87 -14.62
N ALA A 326 -14.97 7.64 -13.47
CA ALA A 326 -15.62 7.59 -12.17
C ALA A 326 -16.29 8.92 -11.80
N LEU A 327 -15.64 10.05 -12.15
CA LEU A 327 -16.18 11.40 -11.98
C LEU A 327 -17.41 11.62 -12.89
N ASN A 328 -17.29 11.35 -14.19
CA ASN A 328 -18.36 11.54 -15.18
C ASN A 328 -19.57 10.66 -14.91
N LYS A 329 -19.37 9.45 -14.38
CA LYS A 329 -20.45 8.53 -13.99
C LYS A 329 -21.00 8.78 -12.59
N GLY A 330 -20.54 9.82 -11.91
CA GLY A 330 -21.07 10.27 -10.64
C GLY A 330 -20.70 9.41 -9.42
N TYR A 331 -19.65 8.55 -9.49
CA TYR A 331 -19.16 7.81 -8.33
C TYR A 331 -18.40 8.70 -7.34
N ILE A 332 -17.72 9.70 -7.86
CA ILE A 332 -16.97 10.70 -7.08
C ILE A 332 -17.37 12.12 -7.50
N LYS A 333 -17.12 13.07 -6.62
CA LYS A 333 -17.36 14.50 -6.87
C LYS A 333 -16.13 15.32 -6.49
N GLU A 334 -15.87 16.37 -7.28
CA GLU A 334 -14.87 17.40 -7.01
C GLU A 334 -15.58 18.68 -6.58
N PRO A 335 -15.47 19.16 -5.32
CA PRO A 335 -15.96 20.47 -4.93
C PRO A 335 -15.27 21.56 -5.78
N ILE A 336 -16.05 22.39 -6.47
CA ILE A 336 -15.53 23.36 -7.47
C ILE A 336 -14.53 24.31 -6.82
N ASP A 337 -14.83 24.83 -5.65
CA ASP A 337 -13.98 25.84 -5.00
C ASP A 337 -12.59 25.29 -4.62
N LEU A 338 -12.51 24.03 -4.22
CA LEU A 338 -11.25 23.39 -3.82
C LEU A 338 -10.39 22.95 -5.01
N ASN A 339 -10.95 22.89 -6.20
CA ASN A 339 -10.25 22.44 -7.40
C ASN A 339 -9.86 23.59 -8.35
N ARG A 340 -9.97 24.85 -7.88
CA ARG A 340 -9.40 26.00 -8.58
C ARG A 340 -7.86 25.94 -8.61
N PRO A 341 -7.17 26.50 -9.62
CA PRO A 341 -5.71 26.41 -9.76
C PRO A 341 -4.92 26.75 -8.49
N ASN A 342 -5.25 27.85 -7.82
CA ASN A 342 -4.56 28.28 -6.60
C ASN A 342 -4.69 27.26 -5.45
N ASN A 343 -5.83 26.62 -5.29
CA ASN A 343 -6.06 25.63 -4.25
C ASN A 343 -5.32 24.32 -4.57
N LYS A 344 -5.22 23.95 -5.85
CA LYS A 344 -4.39 22.78 -6.24
C LYS A 344 -2.92 22.96 -5.87
N MET A 345 -2.37 24.14 -5.98
CA MET A 345 -1.02 24.42 -5.51
C MET A 345 -0.87 24.21 -4.01
N GLN A 346 -1.87 24.60 -3.21
CA GLN A 346 -1.87 24.39 -1.77
C GLN A 346 -1.98 22.91 -1.40
N LEU A 347 -2.81 22.13 -2.12
CA LEU A 347 -2.89 20.68 -1.94
C LEU A 347 -1.52 20.02 -2.13
N LEU A 348 -0.82 20.37 -3.22
CA LEU A 348 0.50 19.84 -3.55
C LEU A 348 1.57 20.31 -2.57
N ALA A 349 1.52 21.57 -2.12
CA ALA A 349 2.52 22.11 -1.17
C ALA A 349 2.62 21.25 0.09
N LYS A 350 1.48 20.86 0.66
CA LYS A 350 1.44 19.97 1.84
C LYS A 350 2.01 18.58 1.54
N VAL A 351 1.64 17.99 0.40
CA VAL A 351 2.15 16.67 0.00
C VAL A 351 3.66 16.73 -0.25
N THR A 352 4.14 17.79 -0.88
CA THR A 352 5.57 18.04 -1.14
C THR A 352 6.36 18.18 0.17
N GLU A 353 5.85 18.97 1.11
CA GLU A 353 6.46 19.16 2.43
C GLU A 353 6.66 17.80 3.14
N TRP A 354 5.60 16.99 3.20
CA TRP A 354 5.68 15.68 3.87
C TRP A 354 6.51 14.65 3.12
N SER A 355 6.55 14.74 1.79
CA SER A 355 7.46 13.91 0.99
C SER A 355 8.92 14.25 1.28
N ASN A 356 9.27 15.54 1.35
CA ASN A 356 10.62 15.98 1.70
C ASN A 356 11.02 15.54 3.11
N LYS A 357 10.16 15.72 4.11
CA LYS A 357 10.39 15.24 5.49
C LYS A 357 10.65 13.74 5.53
N LYS A 358 9.92 12.96 4.73
CA LYS A 358 10.10 11.51 4.69
C LYS A 358 11.39 11.11 3.99
N ILE A 359 11.78 11.78 2.91
CA ILE A 359 13.05 11.57 2.21
C ILE A 359 14.23 11.86 3.15
N GLU A 360 14.25 13.03 3.78
CA GLU A 360 15.29 13.42 4.73
C GLU A 360 15.42 12.42 5.90
N ARG A 361 14.29 11.99 6.45
CA ARG A 361 14.27 10.96 7.51
C ARG A 361 14.88 9.65 7.04
N ALA A 362 14.52 9.21 5.81
CA ALA A 362 15.04 7.97 5.26
C ALA A 362 16.55 8.02 5.03
N GLU A 363 17.06 9.13 4.48
CA GLU A 363 18.49 9.34 4.29
C GLU A 363 19.26 9.30 5.63
N ASN A 364 18.75 9.98 6.66
CA ASN A 364 19.36 9.99 7.98
C ASN A 364 19.36 8.59 8.61
N THR A 365 18.27 7.85 8.46
CA THR A 365 18.16 6.47 8.96
C THR A 365 19.15 5.53 8.26
N LEU A 366 19.31 5.65 6.95
CA LEU A 366 20.21 4.80 6.18
C LEU A 366 21.69 5.12 6.44
N LYS A 367 22.03 6.37 6.75
CA LYS A 367 23.41 6.76 7.14
C LYS A 367 23.80 6.21 8.52
N SER A 368 22.86 5.90 9.37
CA SER A 368 23.09 5.38 10.73
C SER A 368 23.13 3.85 10.81
N LYS A 369 22.84 3.13 9.72
CA LYS A 369 22.83 1.66 9.58
C LYS A 369 23.93 1.15 8.65
#